data_49364f162c9a8501ef164d55d5623074
#
_entry.id   49364f162c9a8501ef164d55d5623074
#
_cell.length_a   1.000
_cell.length_b   1.000
_cell.length_c   1.000
_cell.angle_alpha   90.00
_cell.angle_beta   90.00
_cell.angle_gamma   90.00
#
_symmetry.space_group_name_H-M   'P 1'
#
loop_
_entity.id
_entity.type
_entity.pdbx_description
1 polymer ?
#
loop_
_entity_poly.entity_id
_entity_poly.type
_entity_poly.pdbx_seq_one_letter_code
_entity_poly.pdbx_strand_id
1 'polypeptide(L)'
;MKDFIKINENDNVIVAIKELAEGEKVTVDGKEYTAAETIPAGHKMAICDIPQGGDVIKYGFRIGNAKENIKAGQWVHVHNIKTALGDLLTYTYEPVKTEEKKTEERTFMGFARPDGSVGVRNEVWIVPTVGCVNNIATAMAKRANAKVHGSVEEVIAFPHPYGCSQMGDDQEHTRTILADLVKHPNAGGVLVLGLGCENSNIGELKKYIGDYDENRVKFLVCQECEDEMEEGEKLLEELIDYAAGFSREPISASKLIIGMKCGGSDGFSGITANPLVGKFSDILIGKGGTTILTEVPEMFGAETLLMNRCENEELFEQTVNLINDFKQYFKDNHQTIYENPSPGNKKGGISTLEDKSLGCTQKSGSAAVKGVLSYGERVHTPGLNLLSAPGNDLVAATALAASGAHIVLFTTGRGTPFASPVPTVKISSNRTLAGKKKNWIDFNAGVLVEDAELEETGQKLFDYVIDVASGKKVRSEEAGFHDMAIFKQGVTL
;
A
#
# COMPACT_ATOMS: atom_id res chain seq x y z
N MET A 1 0.71 -20.34 24.32
CA MET A 1 0.21 -19.14 23.60
C MET A 1 0.16 -18.00 24.63
N LYS A 2 0.76 -16.85 24.33
CA LYS A 2 0.71 -15.68 25.23
C LYS A 2 -0.71 -15.14 25.28
N ASP A 3 -1.17 -14.67 26.43
CA ASP A 3 -2.51 -14.09 26.59
C ASP A 3 -2.53 -12.61 26.22
N PHE A 4 -1.38 -11.95 26.28
CA PHE A 4 -1.15 -10.54 25.98
C PHE A 4 0.27 -10.31 25.48
N ILE A 5 0.53 -9.12 24.94
CA ILE A 5 1.86 -8.63 24.58
C ILE A 5 2.07 -7.20 25.13
N LYS A 6 3.21 -6.96 25.76
CA LYS A 6 3.80 -5.64 26.00
C LYS A 6 4.83 -5.43 24.89
N ILE A 7 4.66 -4.38 24.08
CA ILE A 7 5.45 -4.20 22.85
C ILE A 7 6.80 -3.56 23.14
N ASN A 8 6.81 -2.55 24.02
CA ASN A 8 8.00 -1.82 24.44
C ASN A 8 8.07 -1.76 25.97
N GLU A 9 9.27 -1.72 26.51
CA GLU A 9 9.47 -1.63 27.98
C GLU A 9 8.81 -0.40 28.61
N ASN A 10 8.72 0.70 27.87
CA ASN A 10 8.11 1.95 28.31
C ASN A 10 6.58 1.98 28.18
N ASP A 11 5.96 0.96 27.59
CA ASP A 11 4.52 0.93 27.41
C ASP A 11 3.80 0.86 28.77
N ASN A 12 2.78 1.70 28.93
CA ASN A 12 1.87 1.67 30.07
C ASN A 12 0.55 0.95 29.78
N VAL A 13 0.47 0.33 28.62
CA VAL A 13 -0.61 -0.59 28.22
C VAL A 13 -0.03 -1.88 27.67
N ILE A 14 -0.82 -2.95 27.78
CA ILE A 14 -0.61 -4.21 27.04
C ILE A 14 -1.71 -4.40 26.00
N VAL A 15 -1.44 -5.21 24.98
CA VAL A 15 -2.44 -5.63 23.97
C VAL A 15 -2.87 -7.07 24.26
N ALA A 16 -4.17 -7.28 24.46
CA ALA A 16 -4.74 -8.61 24.66
C ALA A 16 -4.67 -9.43 23.36
N ILE A 17 -4.08 -10.62 23.38
CA ILE A 17 -4.02 -11.54 22.23
C ILE A 17 -5.30 -12.36 22.13
N LYS A 18 -5.86 -12.73 23.27
CA LYS A 18 -7.21 -13.30 23.42
C LYS A 18 -8.08 -12.34 24.21
N GLU A 19 -9.39 -12.58 24.24
CA GLU A 19 -10.27 -11.89 25.16
C GLU A 19 -9.82 -12.16 26.61
N LEU A 20 -9.69 -11.09 27.41
CA LEU A 20 -9.46 -11.19 28.85
C LEU A 20 -10.80 -10.93 29.56
N ALA A 21 -11.27 -11.92 30.32
CA ALA A 21 -12.52 -11.78 31.05
C ALA A 21 -12.35 -10.83 32.25
N GLU A 22 -13.44 -10.18 32.67
CA GLU A 22 -13.48 -9.43 33.91
C GLU A 22 -13.03 -10.31 35.10
N GLY A 23 -12.11 -9.80 35.92
CA GLY A 23 -11.50 -10.51 37.03
C GLY A 23 -10.34 -11.45 36.62
N GLU A 24 -10.06 -11.62 35.36
CA GLU A 24 -8.90 -12.42 34.90
C GLU A 24 -7.59 -11.76 35.32
N LYS A 25 -6.65 -12.58 35.82
CA LYS A 25 -5.34 -12.13 36.27
C LYS A 25 -4.30 -12.35 35.19
N VAL A 26 -3.50 -11.32 34.94
CA VAL A 26 -2.35 -11.37 34.00
C VAL A 26 -1.09 -10.91 34.73
N THR A 27 0.04 -11.54 34.46
CA THR A 27 1.33 -11.17 35.06
C THR A 27 2.20 -10.51 34.00
N VAL A 28 2.49 -9.22 34.18
CA VAL A 28 3.32 -8.40 33.28
C VAL A 28 4.56 -7.97 34.05
N ASP A 29 5.75 -8.27 33.56
CA ASP A 29 7.04 -7.90 34.16
C ASP A 29 7.13 -8.31 35.65
N GLY A 30 6.59 -9.51 35.99
CA GLY A 30 6.58 -10.04 37.37
C GLY A 30 5.52 -9.43 38.33
N LYS A 31 4.68 -8.50 37.85
CA LYS A 31 3.60 -7.90 38.63
C LYS A 31 2.25 -8.40 38.13
N GLU A 32 1.37 -8.76 39.06
CA GLU A 32 0.01 -9.21 38.77
C GLU A 32 -0.95 -8.02 38.60
N TYR A 33 -1.78 -8.08 37.57
CA TYR A 33 -2.86 -7.13 37.27
C TYR A 33 -4.14 -7.92 37.09
N THR A 34 -5.27 -7.32 37.48
CA THR A 34 -6.60 -7.92 37.28
C THR A 34 -7.39 -7.09 36.28
N ALA A 35 -7.93 -7.71 35.26
CA ALA A 35 -8.81 -7.05 34.29
C ALA A 35 -10.06 -6.54 35.02
N ALA A 36 -10.30 -5.23 34.98
CA ALA A 36 -11.43 -4.58 35.65
C ALA A 36 -12.76 -4.78 34.94
N GLU A 37 -12.68 -5.17 33.69
CA GLU A 37 -13.80 -5.42 32.77
C GLU A 37 -13.34 -6.36 31.65
N THR A 38 -14.26 -6.89 30.85
CA THR A 38 -13.89 -7.73 29.70
C THR A 38 -13.18 -6.92 28.62
N ILE A 39 -11.96 -7.33 28.24
CA ILE A 39 -11.13 -6.65 27.25
C ILE A 39 -11.04 -7.55 26.01
N PRO A 40 -11.59 -7.11 24.85
CA PRO A 40 -11.57 -7.92 23.62
C PRO A 40 -10.14 -8.14 23.08
N ALA A 41 -9.95 -9.22 22.31
CA ALA A 41 -8.70 -9.46 21.61
C ALA A 41 -8.34 -8.30 20.67
N GLY A 42 -7.06 -7.92 20.63
CA GLY A 42 -6.54 -6.77 19.90
C GLY A 42 -6.69 -5.42 20.63
N HIS A 43 -7.39 -5.39 21.77
CA HIS A 43 -7.58 -4.18 22.57
C HIS A 43 -6.54 -4.04 23.67
N LYS A 44 -6.48 -2.85 24.27
CA LYS A 44 -5.47 -2.45 25.25
C LYS A 44 -5.99 -2.48 26.68
N MET A 45 -5.16 -2.93 27.63
CA MET A 45 -5.38 -2.85 29.07
C MET A 45 -4.28 -1.99 29.70
N ALA A 46 -4.65 -1.06 30.59
CA ALA A 46 -3.69 -0.28 31.35
C ALA A 46 -2.95 -1.15 32.38
N ILE A 47 -1.63 -0.99 32.51
CA ILE A 47 -0.78 -1.68 33.51
C ILE A 47 -0.24 -0.73 34.58
N CYS A 48 -0.72 0.50 34.63
CA CYS A 48 -0.53 1.45 35.72
C CYS A 48 -1.70 2.42 35.72
N ASP A 49 -1.82 3.20 36.81
CA ASP A 49 -2.76 4.31 36.86
C ASP A 49 -2.28 5.43 35.93
N ILE A 50 -3.17 5.92 35.08
CA ILE A 50 -2.91 7.03 34.15
C ILE A 50 -3.86 8.17 34.54
N PRO A 51 -3.35 9.31 35.02
CA PRO A 51 -4.21 10.44 35.44
C PRO A 51 -4.86 11.09 34.22
N GLN A 52 -5.97 11.80 34.41
CA GLN A 52 -6.60 12.62 33.39
C GLN A 52 -5.57 13.57 32.77
N GLY A 53 -5.50 13.62 31.43
CA GLY A 53 -4.50 14.36 30.66
C GLY A 53 -3.13 13.67 30.53
N GLY A 54 -2.91 12.57 31.28
CA GLY A 54 -1.68 11.78 31.19
C GLY A 54 -1.53 11.05 29.87
N ASP A 55 -0.28 10.76 29.51
CA ASP A 55 0.06 10.09 28.27
C ASP A 55 -0.26 8.59 28.32
N VAL A 56 -0.94 8.10 27.30
CA VAL A 56 -1.07 6.66 27.02
C VAL A 56 0.05 6.28 26.06
N ILE A 57 0.88 5.32 26.46
CA ILE A 57 2.11 4.93 25.75
C ILE A 57 1.99 3.51 25.22
N LYS A 58 2.23 3.35 23.91
CA LYS A 58 2.30 2.08 23.18
C LYS A 58 3.39 2.17 22.10
N TYR A 59 4.10 1.11 21.83
CA TYR A 59 5.27 1.11 20.95
C TYR A 59 6.44 1.97 21.45
N GLY A 60 6.47 2.32 22.74
CA GLY A 60 7.40 3.28 23.32
C GLY A 60 7.07 4.75 23.06
N PHE A 61 5.93 5.04 22.42
CA PHE A 61 5.50 6.39 22.03
C PHE A 61 4.09 6.70 22.54
N ARG A 62 3.81 8.00 22.66
CA ARG A 62 2.48 8.47 23.03
C ARG A 62 1.49 8.19 21.91
N ILE A 63 0.42 7.43 22.22
CA ILE A 63 -0.71 7.17 21.32
C ILE A 63 -1.93 8.07 21.62
N GLY A 64 -1.83 8.98 22.57
CA GLY A 64 -2.88 9.92 22.96
C GLY A 64 -2.85 10.26 24.43
N ASN A 65 -3.84 11.04 24.87
CA ASN A 65 -3.99 11.44 26.28
C ASN A 65 -5.27 10.86 26.90
N ALA A 66 -5.19 10.49 28.17
CA ALA A 66 -6.35 10.05 28.95
C ALA A 66 -7.40 11.15 29.09
N LYS A 67 -8.67 10.86 28.78
CA LYS A 67 -9.79 11.79 28.95
C LYS A 67 -10.20 11.93 30.41
N GLU A 68 -9.95 10.92 31.22
CA GLU A 68 -10.28 10.75 32.62
C GLU A 68 -9.19 9.93 33.30
N ASN A 69 -9.27 9.74 34.61
CA ASN A 69 -8.35 8.86 35.32
C ASN A 69 -8.60 7.39 34.90
N ILE A 70 -7.59 6.74 34.36
CA ILE A 70 -7.63 5.33 33.99
C ILE A 70 -6.86 4.53 35.04
N LYS A 71 -7.49 3.52 35.63
CA LYS A 71 -6.85 2.63 36.60
C LYS A 71 -6.19 1.44 35.94
N ALA A 72 -5.14 0.91 36.56
CA ALA A 72 -4.55 -0.34 36.17
C ALA A 72 -5.62 -1.45 36.09
N GLY A 73 -5.60 -2.24 35.01
CA GLY A 73 -6.61 -3.25 34.72
C GLY A 73 -7.78 -2.79 33.85
N GLN A 74 -7.98 -1.49 33.66
CA GLN A 74 -9.07 -0.98 32.83
C GLN A 74 -8.76 -1.08 31.33
N TRP A 75 -9.81 -1.25 30.54
CA TRP A 75 -9.78 -1.19 29.09
C TRP A 75 -9.46 0.23 28.60
N VAL A 76 -8.45 0.37 27.75
CA VAL A 76 -8.06 1.64 27.15
C VAL A 76 -8.52 1.69 25.69
N HIS A 77 -9.51 2.57 25.43
CA HIS A 77 -10.09 2.72 24.10
C HIS A 77 -10.71 4.11 23.91
N VAL A 78 -11.42 4.33 22.81
CA VAL A 78 -12.00 5.64 22.40
C VAL A 78 -12.88 6.31 23.48
N HIS A 79 -13.42 5.59 24.46
CA HIS A 79 -14.21 6.16 25.55
C HIS A 79 -13.34 6.96 26.55
N ASN A 80 -12.10 6.54 26.79
CA ASN A 80 -11.22 7.11 27.80
C ASN A 80 -9.87 7.64 27.30
N ILE A 81 -9.59 7.55 25.97
CA ILE A 81 -8.41 8.16 25.32
C ILE A 81 -8.84 9.12 24.20
N LYS A 82 -8.08 10.18 23.99
CA LYS A 82 -8.20 11.11 22.86
C LYS A 82 -6.87 11.33 22.18
N THR A 83 -6.90 11.72 20.89
CA THR A 83 -5.70 12.14 20.15
C THR A 83 -5.01 13.32 20.84
N ALA A 84 -3.69 13.34 20.76
CA ALA A 84 -2.85 14.46 21.16
C ALA A 84 -2.35 15.24 19.91
N LEU A 85 -2.78 14.84 18.71
CA LEU A 85 -2.44 15.54 17.46
C LEU A 85 -3.07 16.92 17.42
N GLY A 86 -2.27 17.88 16.98
CA GLY A 86 -2.68 19.27 16.79
C GLY A 86 -2.58 19.69 15.33
N ASP A 87 -2.20 20.93 15.11
CA ASP A 87 -2.07 21.61 13.85
C ASP A 87 -0.78 21.20 13.08
N LEU A 88 -0.42 21.97 12.05
CA LEU A 88 0.87 21.89 11.37
C LEU A 88 2.00 22.03 12.42
N LEU A 89 3.02 21.21 12.28
CA LEU A 89 4.14 21.18 13.21
C LEU A 89 5.43 21.61 12.51
N THR A 90 6.33 22.20 13.30
CA THR A 90 7.73 22.40 12.93
C THR A 90 8.52 21.24 13.47
N TYR A 91 9.39 20.66 12.67
CA TYR A 91 10.21 19.52 13.03
C TYR A 91 11.68 19.89 13.03
N THR A 92 12.47 19.17 13.81
CA THR A 92 13.93 19.28 13.85
C THR A 92 14.52 17.97 13.32
N TYR A 93 15.53 18.06 12.47
CA TYR A 93 16.22 16.89 11.96
C TYR A 93 17.16 16.32 13.03
N GLU A 94 16.82 15.14 13.53
CA GLU A 94 17.60 14.38 14.51
C GLU A 94 17.98 13.03 13.88
N PRO A 95 18.99 13.00 12.99
CA PRO A 95 19.30 11.81 12.21
C PRO A 95 19.66 10.61 13.08
N VAL A 96 18.99 9.50 12.84
CA VAL A 96 19.33 8.20 13.43
C VAL A 96 20.19 7.41 12.45
N LYS A 97 21.23 6.76 12.98
CA LYS A 97 22.08 5.90 12.16
C LYS A 97 21.30 4.66 11.70
N THR A 98 21.15 4.52 10.40
CA THR A 98 20.56 3.33 9.78
C THR A 98 21.68 2.42 9.25
N GLU A 99 21.53 1.10 9.42
CA GLU A 99 22.50 0.14 8.91
C GLU A 99 21.83 -0.70 7.80
N GLU A 100 22.23 -0.47 6.55
CA GLU A 100 21.85 -1.32 5.44
C GLU A 100 22.77 -2.57 5.42
N LYS A 101 22.23 -3.69 5.82
CA LYS A 101 22.95 -4.98 5.72
C LYS A 101 22.80 -5.52 4.30
N LYS A 102 23.85 -5.38 3.50
CA LYS A 102 23.91 -6.07 2.20
C LYS A 102 23.85 -7.57 2.42
N THR A 103 22.98 -8.24 1.69
CA THR A 103 22.76 -9.69 1.77
C THR A 103 23.08 -10.35 0.42
N GLU A 104 23.16 -11.68 0.43
CA GLU A 104 23.41 -12.45 -0.79
C GLU A 104 22.37 -12.14 -1.88
N GLU A 105 22.85 -12.18 -3.14
CA GLU A 105 21.99 -11.97 -4.30
C GLU A 105 20.88 -13.03 -4.37
N ARG A 106 19.72 -12.62 -4.78
CA ARG A 106 18.56 -13.46 -5.07
C ARG A 106 17.99 -13.09 -6.42
N THR A 107 17.55 -14.07 -7.19
CA THR A 107 16.89 -13.84 -8.46
C THR A 107 15.42 -14.28 -8.42
N PHE A 108 14.63 -13.73 -9.32
CA PHE A 108 13.28 -14.17 -9.66
C PHE A 108 13.17 -14.40 -11.18
N MET A 109 12.19 -15.17 -11.62
CA MET A 109 11.95 -15.43 -13.03
C MET A 109 11.00 -14.34 -13.59
N GLY A 110 11.57 -13.28 -14.15
CA GLY A 110 10.83 -12.12 -14.68
C GLY A 110 10.98 -11.94 -16.19
N PHE A 111 10.35 -10.89 -16.70
CA PHE A 111 10.41 -10.52 -18.13
C PHE A 111 11.28 -9.28 -18.28
N ALA A 112 12.43 -9.42 -18.98
CA ALA A 112 13.23 -8.28 -19.37
C ALA A 112 12.56 -7.53 -20.54
N ARG A 113 12.52 -6.20 -20.46
CA ARG A 113 11.95 -5.34 -21.50
C ARG A 113 13.06 -4.65 -22.30
N PRO A 114 12.80 -4.27 -23.57
CA PRO A 114 13.82 -3.63 -24.42
C PRO A 114 14.37 -2.31 -23.87
N ASP A 115 13.59 -1.59 -23.04
CA ASP A 115 13.99 -0.35 -22.38
C ASP A 115 14.83 -0.58 -21.12
N GLY A 116 15.13 -1.83 -20.77
CA GLY A 116 15.89 -2.22 -19.57
C GLY A 116 15.05 -2.31 -18.29
N SER A 117 13.75 -2.04 -18.35
CA SER A 117 12.82 -2.32 -17.26
C SER A 117 12.51 -3.82 -17.16
N VAL A 118 11.88 -4.24 -16.08
CA VAL A 118 11.55 -5.64 -15.83
C VAL A 118 10.11 -5.78 -15.37
N GLY A 119 9.39 -6.80 -15.91
CA GLY A 119 8.04 -7.14 -15.47
C GLY A 119 8.01 -8.43 -14.66
N VAL A 120 7.07 -8.53 -13.73
CA VAL A 120 6.73 -9.77 -13.01
C VAL A 120 5.52 -10.46 -13.63
N ARG A 121 4.87 -9.79 -14.58
CA ARG A 121 3.78 -10.28 -15.40
C ARG A 121 4.06 -9.94 -16.87
N ASN A 122 3.35 -10.61 -17.75
CA ASN A 122 3.36 -10.36 -19.19
C ASN A 122 1.92 -10.28 -19.70
N GLU A 123 1.26 -9.20 -19.32
CA GLU A 123 -0.14 -8.95 -19.62
C GLU A 123 -0.28 -7.98 -20.80
N VAL A 124 -1.45 -7.95 -21.44
CA VAL A 124 -1.82 -6.88 -22.37
C VAL A 124 -2.87 -6.01 -21.71
N TRP A 125 -2.59 -4.72 -21.62
CA TRP A 125 -3.46 -3.78 -20.90
C TRP A 125 -4.24 -2.90 -21.86
N ILE A 126 -5.53 -2.66 -21.57
CA ILE A 126 -6.34 -1.65 -22.22
C ILE A 126 -6.52 -0.51 -21.24
N VAL A 127 -5.98 0.66 -21.59
CA VAL A 127 -6.03 1.88 -20.75
C VAL A 127 -6.97 2.89 -21.43
N PRO A 128 -8.23 3.03 -20.93
CA PRO A 128 -9.13 4.05 -21.40
C PRO A 128 -8.59 5.45 -21.06
N THR A 129 -8.71 6.41 -21.97
CA THR A 129 -8.43 7.83 -21.70
C THR A 129 -9.59 8.51 -20.97
N VAL A 130 -10.79 7.93 -21.08
CA VAL A 130 -12.03 8.49 -20.53
C VAL A 130 -13.05 7.42 -20.18
N GLY A 131 -13.84 7.67 -19.15
CA GLY A 131 -14.87 6.74 -18.68
C GLY A 131 -15.93 6.33 -19.71
N CYS A 132 -16.16 7.12 -20.76
CA CYS A 132 -17.14 6.84 -21.81
C CYS A 132 -16.86 5.57 -22.60
N VAL A 133 -15.59 5.14 -22.69
CA VAL A 133 -15.18 3.93 -23.44
C VAL A 133 -14.93 2.72 -22.55
N ASN A 134 -15.21 2.78 -21.25
CA ASN A 134 -14.98 1.69 -20.30
C ASN A 134 -15.65 0.37 -20.70
N ASN A 135 -16.91 0.43 -21.17
CA ASN A 135 -17.64 -0.77 -21.56
C ASN A 135 -17.06 -1.40 -22.81
N ILE A 136 -16.60 -0.59 -23.77
CA ILE A 136 -15.91 -1.03 -24.98
C ILE A 136 -14.59 -1.72 -24.59
N ALA A 137 -13.77 -1.07 -23.74
CA ALA A 137 -12.51 -1.62 -23.23
C ALA A 137 -12.72 -3.00 -22.56
N THR A 138 -13.73 -3.10 -21.70
CA THR A 138 -14.08 -4.35 -20.99
C THR A 138 -14.51 -5.44 -21.97
N ALA A 139 -15.33 -5.08 -22.99
CA ALA A 139 -15.79 -6.03 -24.01
C ALA A 139 -14.62 -6.50 -24.89
N MET A 140 -13.71 -5.61 -25.29
CA MET A 140 -12.48 -5.93 -26.01
C MET A 140 -11.60 -6.90 -25.22
N ALA A 141 -11.32 -6.60 -23.94
CA ALA A 141 -10.52 -7.47 -23.08
C ALA A 141 -11.12 -8.88 -22.99
N LYS A 142 -12.44 -8.97 -22.80
CA LYS A 142 -13.14 -10.27 -22.74
C LYS A 142 -13.00 -11.09 -24.02
N ARG A 143 -13.07 -10.45 -25.21
CA ARG A 143 -12.90 -11.14 -26.49
C ARG A 143 -11.45 -11.54 -26.72
N ALA A 144 -10.52 -10.62 -26.45
CA ALA A 144 -9.10 -10.84 -26.68
C ALA A 144 -8.50 -11.95 -25.79
N ASN A 145 -9.05 -12.14 -24.58
CA ASN A 145 -8.65 -13.25 -23.70
C ASN A 145 -8.83 -14.65 -24.33
N ALA A 146 -9.74 -14.82 -25.29
CA ALA A 146 -9.88 -16.07 -26.04
C ALA A 146 -8.73 -16.32 -27.06
N LYS A 147 -7.93 -15.29 -27.34
CA LYS A 147 -6.82 -15.31 -28.32
C LYS A 147 -5.43 -15.28 -27.65
N VAL A 148 -5.37 -15.18 -26.33
CA VAL A 148 -4.13 -15.17 -25.56
C VAL A 148 -3.34 -16.46 -25.80
N HIS A 149 -2.02 -16.30 -26.06
CA HIS A 149 -1.12 -17.43 -26.30
C HIS A 149 0.33 -17.10 -25.87
N GLY A 150 1.21 -18.09 -25.99
CA GLY A 150 2.63 -17.95 -25.62
C GLY A 150 2.79 -17.67 -24.11
N SER A 151 3.55 -16.64 -23.81
CA SER A 151 3.82 -16.20 -22.43
C SER A 151 2.85 -15.12 -21.94
N VAL A 152 1.89 -14.68 -22.76
CA VAL A 152 0.88 -13.69 -22.35
C VAL A 152 -0.08 -14.32 -21.34
N GLU A 153 -0.27 -13.66 -20.20
CA GLU A 153 -1.04 -14.22 -19.10
C GLU A 153 -2.52 -13.85 -19.17
N GLU A 154 -2.83 -12.61 -19.57
CA GLU A 154 -4.20 -12.09 -19.63
C GLU A 154 -4.27 -10.76 -20.40
N VAL A 155 -5.46 -10.41 -20.91
CA VAL A 155 -5.79 -9.07 -21.39
C VAL A 155 -6.69 -8.39 -20.37
N ILE A 156 -6.27 -7.25 -19.84
CA ILE A 156 -6.93 -6.54 -18.73
C ILE A 156 -7.33 -5.13 -19.18
N ALA A 157 -8.57 -4.73 -18.90
CA ALA A 157 -8.99 -3.33 -19.04
C ALA A 157 -9.04 -2.66 -17.68
N PHE A 158 -8.66 -1.36 -17.61
CA PHE A 158 -8.69 -0.55 -16.40
C PHE A 158 -9.76 0.54 -16.45
N PRO A 159 -11.04 0.23 -16.27
CA PRO A 159 -12.13 1.19 -16.31
C PRO A 159 -12.01 2.22 -15.18
N HIS A 160 -12.27 3.50 -15.49
CA HIS A 160 -12.27 4.59 -14.52
C HIS A 160 -13.26 5.69 -14.95
N PRO A 161 -13.78 6.52 -14.04
CA PRO A 161 -14.80 7.54 -14.36
C PRO A 161 -14.23 8.90 -14.80
N TYR A 162 -12.94 9.01 -15.05
CA TYR A 162 -12.22 10.26 -15.30
C TYR A 162 -11.91 10.51 -16.78
N GLY A 163 -11.09 11.52 -17.07
CA GLY A 163 -10.56 11.84 -18.42
C GLY A 163 -11.31 12.95 -19.15
N CYS A 164 -12.52 13.30 -18.71
CA CYS A 164 -13.29 14.42 -19.21
C CYS A 164 -13.86 15.23 -18.06
N SER A 165 -14.13 16.54 -18.32
CA SER A 165 -14.75 17.45 -17.33
C SER A 165 -13.94 17.64 -16.04
N GLN A 166 -12.64 17.39 -16.06
CA GLN A 166 -11.70 17.66 -14.99
C GLN A 166 -10.93 18.96 -15.26
N MET A 167 -10.44 19.58 -14.20
CA MET A 167 -9.69 20.85 -14.25
C MET A 167 -8.49 20.77 -13.29
N GLY A 168 -7.45 21.59 -13.59
CA GLY A 168 -6.28 21.76 -12.73
C GLY A 168 -5.60 20.42 -12.38
N ASP A 169 -5.26 20.26 -11.11
CA ASP A 169 -4.50 19.12 -10.63
C ASP A 169 -5.20 17.77 -10.87
N ASP A 170 -6.54 17.72 -10.81
CA ASP A 170 -7.29 16.49 -11.09
C ASP A 170 -7.07 15.99 -12.52
N GLN A 171 -6.97 16.92 -13.48
CA GLN A 171 -6.70 16.58 -14.88
C GLN A 171 -5.26 16.12 -15.08
N GLU A 172 -4.32 16.83 -14.45
CA GLU A 172 -2.89 16.48 -14.47
C GLU A 172 -2.65 15.11 -13.83
N HIS A 173 -3.23 14.86 -12.66
CA HIS A 173 -3.16 13.55 -11.99
C HIS A 173 -3.69 12.41 -12.87
N THR A 174 -4.83 12.63 -13.53
CA THR A 174 -5.42 11.62 -14.42
C THR A 174 -4.48 11.29 -15.57
N ARG A 175 -3.94 12.31 -16.26
CA ARG A 175 -3.00 12.11 -17.37
C ARG A 175 -1.71 11.41 -16.93
N THR A 176 -1.15 11.85 -15.80
CA THR A 176 0.08 11.27 -15.25
C THR A 176 -0.11 9.80 -14.89
N ILE A 177 -1.15 9.47 -14.10
CA ILE A 177 -1.42 8.09 -13.69
C ILE A 177 -1.67 7.18 -14.89
N LEU A 178 -2.48 7.60 -15.86
CA LEU A 178 -2.74 6.81 -17.08
C LEU A 178 -1.47 6.61 -17.90
N ALA A 179 -0.65 7.65 -18.10
CA ALA A 179 0.61 7.55 -18.82
C ALA A 179 1.60 6.60 -18.14
N ASP A 180 1.67 6.61 -16.81
CA ASP A 180 2.56 5.74 -16.06
C ASP A 180 2.11 4.27 -16.07
N LEU A 181 0.80 4.02 -16.09
CA LEU A 181 0.27 2.68 -16.33
C LEU A 181 0.60 2.20 -17.76
N VAL A 182 0.54 3.07 -18.78
CA VAL A 182 0.98 2.74 -20.15
C VAL A 182 2.46 2.33 -20.18
N LYS A 183 3.30 2.96 -19.38
CA LYS A 183 4.74 2.64 -19.27
C LYS A 183 5.05 1.47 -18.34
N HIS A 184 4.07 0.90 -17.64
CA HIS A 184 4.30 -0.11 -16.60
C HIS A 184 4.85 -1.42 -17.20
N PRO A 185 5.96 -1.98 -16.70
CA PRO A 185 6.63 -3.12 -17.31
C PRO A 185 5.91 -4.47 -17.14
N ASN A 186 4.92 -4.59 -16.24
CA ASN A 186 4.07 -5.78 -16.17
C ASN A 186 3.22 -5.95 -17.44
N ALA A 187 2.93 -4.85 -18.14
CA ALA A 187 2.29 -4.89 -19.45
C ALA A 187 3.33 -5.19 -20.54
N GLY A 188 3.22 -6.36 -21.20
CA GLY A 188 3.96 -6.69 -22.41
C GLY A 188 3.46 -5.92 -23.62
N GLY A 189 2.16 -5.52 -23.62
CA GLY A 189 1.54 -4.69 -24.65
C GLY A 189 0.46 -3.79 -24.03
N VAL A 190 0.20 -2.61 -24.62
CA VAL A 190 -0.80 -1.67 -24.15
C VAL A 190 -1.61 -1.09 -25.32
N LEU A 191 -2.94 -1.18 -25.23
CA LEU A 191 -3.87 -0.44 -26.08
C LEU A 191 -4.40 0.77 -25.30
N VAL A 192 -4.06 1.97 -25.76
CA VAL A 192 -4.66 3.23 -25.24
C VAL A 192 -5.92 3.50 -26.04
N LEU A 193 -7.07 3.46 -25.35
CA LEU A 193 -8.39 3.58 -25.97
C LEU A 193 -9.01 4.95 -25.65
N GLY A 194 -9.13 5.81 -26.67
CA GLY A 194 -9.75 7.13 -26.58
C GLY A 194 -11.16 7.16 -27.19
N LEU A 195 -11.98 8.12 -26.74
CA LEU A 195 -13.25 8.41 -27.40
C LEU A 195 -13.03 9.34 -28.61
N GLY A 196 -12.32 10.46 -28.43
CA GLY A 196 -12.00 11.47 -29.42
C GLY A 196 -12.33 12.91 -29.05
N CYS A 197 -13.32 13.14 -28.17
CA CYS A 197 -13.74 14.49 -27.74
C CYS A 197 -13.41 14.82 -26.28
N GLU A 198 -12.74 13.95 -25.57
CA GLU A 198 -12.37 14.12 -24.16
C GLU A 198 -11.22 15.11 -23.95
N ASN A 199 -11.18 15.73 -22.76
CA ASN A 199 -10.10 16.67 -22.40
C ASN A 199 -8.72 15.99 -22.32
N SER A 200 -8.67 14.73 -21.90
CA SER A 200 -7.44 13.93 -21.81
C SER A 200 -7.31 12.99 -23.02
N ASN A 201 -7.58 13.50 -24.23
CA ASN A 201 -7.49 12.74 -25.47
C ASN A 201 -6.09 12.17 -25.70
N ILE A 202 -5.97 11.25 -26.65
CA ILE A 202 -4.72 10.56 -27.00
C ILE A 202 -3.58 11.55 -27.30
N GLY A 203 -3.87 12.66 -28.01
CA GLY A 203 -2.86 13.66 -28.33
C GLY A 203 -2.29 14.34 -27.08
N GLU A 204 -3.14 14.64 -26.10
CA GLU A 204 -2.69 15.15 -24.81
C GLU A 204 -1.95 14.09 -24.01
N LEU A 205 -2.46 12.87 -23.94
CA LEU A 205 -1.84 11.79 -23.15
C LEU A 205 -0.44 11.40 -23.67
N LYS A 206 -0.22 11.45 -24.97
CA LYS A 206 1.10 11.20 -25.58
C LYS A 206 2.19 12.12 -25.05
N LYS A 207 1.87 13.35 -24.63
CA LYS A 207 2.84 14.28 -24.04
C LYS A 207 3.37 13.80 -22.69
N TYR A 208 2.55 13.05 -21.93
CA TYR A 208 2.90 12.44 -20.63
C TYR A 208 3.55 11.07 -20.79
N ILE A 209 3.15 10.31 -21.81
CA ILE A 209 3.80 9.02 -22.14
C ILE A 209 5.25 9.27 -22.56
N GLY A 210 5.50 10.33 -23.36
CA GLY A 210 6.81 10.59 -23.94
C GLY A 210 7.18 9.55 -25.00
N ASP A 211 8.45 9.13 -25.05
CA ASP A 211 8.92 8.12 -25.98
C ASP A 211 8.35 6.74 -25.63
N TYR A 212 7.93 5.99 -26.65
CA TYR A 212 7.37 4.65 -26.51
C TYR A 212 7.72 3.76 -27.70
N ASP A 213 7.73 2.44 -27.49
CA ASP A 213 7.85 1.45 -28.55
C ASP A 213 6.49 1.26 -29.24
N GLU A 214 6.39 1.57 -30.54
CA GLU A 214 5.17 1.44 -31.33
C GLU A 214 4.69 -0.02 -31.46
N ASN A 215 5.55 -1.01 -31.26
CA ASN A 215 5.14 -2.41 -31.22
C ASN A 215 4.44 -2.76 -29.90
N ARG A 216 4.84 -2.09 -28.81
CA ARG A 216 4.32 -2.33 -27.46
C ARG A 216 3.08 -1.48 -27.14
N VAL A 217 2.98 -0.25 -27.69
CA VAL A 217 1.89 0.69 -27.37
C VAL A 217 1.14 1.06 -28.64
N LYS A 218 -0.15 0.71 -28.65
CA LYS A 218 -1.07 1.06 -29.75
C LYS A 218 -2.13 2.04 -29.25
N PHE A 219 -2.70 2.79 -30.19
CA PHE A 219 -3.71 3.82 -29.91
C PHE A 219 -4.92 3.61 -30.81
N LEU A 220 -6.12 3.76 -30.25
CA LEU A 220 -7.37 3.71 -30.97
C LEU A 220 -8.31 4.83 -30.53
N VAL A 221 -8.85 5.59 -31.45
CA VAL A 221 -9.85 6.63 -31.20
C VAL A 221 -11.20 6.14 -31.73
N CYS A 222 -12.16 5.86 -30.84
CA CYS A 222 -13.44 5.25 -31.21
C CYS A 222 -14.24 6.09 -32.24
N GLN A 223 -14.21 7.42 -32.14
CA GLN A 223 -14.94 8.31 -33.08
C GLN A 223 -14.30 8.43 -34.46
N GLU A 224 -13.08 7.91 -34.66
CA GLU A 224 -12.33 8.01 -35.91
C GLU A 224 -12.37 6.72 -36.75
N CYS A 225 -12.91 5.62 -36.20
CA CYS A 225 -13.06 4.33 -36.89
C CYS A 225 -14.53 3.98 -37.14
N GLU A 226 -14.79 3.10 -38.13
CA GLU A 226 -16.15 2.63 -38.46
C GLU A 226 -16.65 1.60 -37.45
N ASP A 227 -15.77 0.69 -36.97
CA ASP A 227 -16.08 -0.33 -35.95
C ASP A 227 -14.88 -0.44 -34.99
N GLU A 228 -15.00 0.20 -33.85
CA GLU A 228 -13.96 0.20 -32.81
C GLU A 228 -13.69 -1.18 -32.25
N MET A 229 -14.68 -2.09 -32.27
CA MET A 229 -14.49 -3.44 -31.77
C MET A 229 -13.63 -4.26 -32.75
N GLU A 230 -13.86 -4.13 -34.08
CA GLU A 230 -13.07 -4.84 -35.09
C GLU A 230 -11.63 -4.30 -35.14
N GLU A 231 -11.47 -2.96 -35.15
CA GLU A 231 -10.13 -2.33 -35.14
C GLU A 231 -9.36 -2.64 -33.86
N GLY A 232 -10.03 -2.56 -32.70
CA GLY A 232 -9.44 -2.89 -31.40
C GLY A 232 -9.00 -4.35 -31.30
N GLU A 233 -9.77 -5.30 -31.85
CA GLU A 233 -9.38 -6.71 -31.87
C GLU A 233 -8.11 -6.93 -32.71
N LYS A 234 -7.97 -6.28 -33.86
CA LYS A 234 -6.73 -6.36 -34.67
C LYS A 234 -5.51 -5.84 -33.90
N LEU A 235 -5.64 -4.67 -33.28
CA LEU A 235 -4.55 -4.09 -32.49
C LEU A 235 -4.18 -4.95 -31.28
N LEU A 236 -5.16 -5.56 -30.62
CA LEU A 236 -4.92 -6.46 -29.48
C LEU A 236 -4.25 -7.75 -29.91
N GLU A 237 -4.57 -8.30 -31.09
CA GLU A 237 -3.86 -9.46 -31.66
C GLU A 237 -2.37 -9.12 -31.91
N GLU A 238 -2.08 -7.96 -32.53
CA GLU A 238 -0.70 -7.50 -32.71
C GLU A 238 0.05 -7.36 -31.38
N LEU A 239 -0.60 -6.82 -30.34
CA LEU A 239 -0.02 -6.66 -29.00
C LEU A 239 0.20 -7.99 -28.31
N ILE A 240 -0.72 -8.96 -28.45
CA ILE A 240 -0.58 -10.32 -27.94
C ILE A 240 0.60 -11.02 -28.64
N ASP A 241 0.70 -10.93 -29.98
CA ASP A 241 1.78 -11.53 -30.75
C ASP A 241 3.15 -10.94 -30.33
N TYR A 242 3.23 -9.62 -30.16
CA TYR A 242 4.45 -8.95 -29.68
C TYR A 242 4.81 -9.41 -28.27
N ALA A 243 3.85 -9.39 -27.35
CA ALA A 243 4.06 -9.77 -25.95
C ALA A 243 4.40 -11.26 -25.80
N ALA A 244 3.84 -12.13 -26.64
CA ALA A 244 4.14 -13.57 -26.67
C ALA A 244 5.62 -13.89 -27.00
N GLY A 245 6.35 -12.93 -27.58
CA GLY A 245 7.78 -13.06 -27.88
C GLY A 245 8.69 -12.99 -26.64
N PHE A 246 8.19 -12.52 -25.49
CA PHE A 246 8.97 -12.48 -24.25
C PHE A 246 8.92 -13.82 -23.51
N SER A 247 9.99 -14.11 -22.77
CA SER A 247 10.06 -15.29 -21.89
C SER A 247 10.60 -14.90 -20.53
N ARG A 248 10.26 -15.68 -19.51
CA ARG A 248 10.81 -15.48 -18.16
C ARG A 248 12.28 -15.90 -18.14
N GLU A 249 13.10 -15.05 -17.52
CA GLU A 249 14.52 -15.30 -17.31
C GLU A 249 14.93 -14.91 -15.89
N PRO A 250 16.09 -15.40 -15.38
CA PRO A 250 16.58 -15.01 -14.06
C PRO A 250 16.96 -13.53 -14.02
N ILE A 251 16.30 -12.76 -13.15
CA ILE A 251 16.54 -11.33 -12.96
C ILE A 251 16.86 -11.10 -11.48
N SER A 252 17.82 -10.23 -11.19
CA SER A 252 18.19 -9.89 -9.82
C SER A 252 17.03 -9.25 -9.07
N ALA A 253 16.83 -9.64 -7.80
CA ALA A 253 15.85 -9.04 -6.90
C ALA A 253 16.09 -7.53 -6.66
N SER A 254 17.29 -7.03 -6.98
CA SER A 254 17.60 -5.58 -6.96
C SER A 254 16.74 -4.77 -7.93
N LYS A 255 16.12 -5.41 -8.93
CA LYS A 255 15.20 -4.79 -9.87
C LYS A 255 13.74 -4.75 -9.39
N LEU A 256 13.42 -5.44 -8.28
CA LEU A 256 12.05 -5.43 -7.74
C LEU A 256 11.73 -4.09 -7.09
N ILE A 257 10.53 -3.61 -7.39
CA ILE A 257 9.91 -2.43 -6.77
C ILE A 257 8.61 -2.92 -6.14
N ILE A 258 8.49 -2.78 -4.81
CA ILE A 258 7.37 -3.29 -4.04
C ILE A 258 6.65 -2.14 -3.34
N GLY A 259 5.36 -1.98 -3.64
CA GLY A 259 4.49 -1.04 -2.95
C GLY A 259 3.98 -1.61 -1.62
N MET A 260 3.85 -0.78 -0.60
CA MET A 260 3.41 -1.19 0.73
C MET A 260 2.27 -0.31 1.21
N LYS A 261 1.17 -0.94 1.59
CA LYS A 261 0.01 -0.26 2.14
C LYS A 261 -0.81 -1.15 3.08
N CYS A 262 -1.82 -0.59 3.72
CA CYS A 262 -2.76 -1.36 4.53
C CYS A 262 -4.22 -0.92 4.27
N GLY A 263 -5.17 -1.80 4.65
CA GLY A 263 -6.59 -1.50 4.62
C GLY A 263 -7.36 -2.39 5.58
N GLY A 264 -8.34 -1.81 6.31
CA GLY A 264 -9.08 -2.56 7.33
C GLY A 264 -8.21 -3.03 8.50
N SER A 265 -7.27 -2.22 8.96
CA SER A 265 -6.34 -2.53 10.06
C SER A 265 -7.07 -2.76 11.39
N ASP A 266 -6.50 -3.61 12.23
CA ASP A 266 -6.92 -3.93 13.60
C ASP A 266 -5.76 -3.74 14.60
N GLY A 267 -6.00 -4.03 15.88
CA GLY A 267 -5.00 -3.91 16.94
C GLY A 267 -3.78 -4.84 16.78
N PHE A 268 -3.90 -5.90 15.98
CA PHE A 268 -2.80 -6.80 15.68
C PHE A 268 -1.94 -6.32 14.50
N SER A 269 -2.46 -5.46 13.63
CA SER A 269 -1.76 -5.03 12.41
C SER A 269 -0.37 -4.45 12.70
N GLY A 270 -0.24 -3.60 13.73
CA GLY A 270 1.02 -2.97 14.14
C GLY A 270 1.99 -3.87 14.92
N ILE A 271 1.58 -5.10 15.27
CA ILE A 271 2.43 -6.06 16.01
C ILE A 271 2.67 -7.37 15.24
N THR A 272 2.02 -7.54 14.09
CA THR A 272 2.17 -8.73 13.23
C THR A 272 2.44 -8.34 11.78
N ALA A 273 1.41 -8.04 10.98
CA ALA A 273 1.52 -7.86 9.54
C ALA A 273 2.39 -6.66 9.14
N ASN A 274 2.29 -5.52 9.83
CA ASN A 274 3.08 -4.34 9.47
C ASN A 274 4.58 -4.51 9.81
N PRO A 275 4.98 -4.96 11.01
CA PRO A 275 6.39 -5.30 11.27
C PRO A 275 6.93 -6.39 10.33
N LEU A 276 6.10 -7.36 9.93
CA LEU A 276 6.49 -8.39 8.97
C LEU A 276 6.81 -7.81 7.59
N VAL A 277 5.97 -6.88 7.10
CA VAL A 277 6.25 -6.14 5.85
C VAL A 277 7.50 -5.27 6.00
N GLY A 278 7.71 -4.67 7.18
CA GLY A 278 8.94 -3.93 7.48
C GLY A 278 10.19 -4.82 7.41
N LYS A 279 10.11 -6.03 7.97
CA LYS A 279 11.20 -7.01 7.86
C LYS A 279 11.44 -7.46 6.42
N PHE A 280 10.37 -7.66 5.64
CA PHE A 280 10.47 -7.91 4.20
C PHE A 280 11.17 -6.74 3.48
N SER A 281 10.78 -5.48 3.81
CA SER A 281 11.39 -4.27 3.23
C SER A 281 12.90 -4.24 3.47
N ASP A 282 13.34 -4.48 4.69
CA ASP A 282 14.76 -4.53 5.06
C ASP A 282 15.52 -5.63 4.28
N ILE A 283 14.91 -6.81 4.11
CA ILE A 283 15.50 -7.92 3.34
C ILE A 283 15.65 -7.54 1.87
N LEU A 284 14.60 -6.97 1.25
CA LEU A 284 14.63 -6.57 -0.16
C LEU A 284 15.63 -5.45 -0.43
N ILE A 285 15.65 -4.42 0.44
CA ILE A 285 16.61 -3.31 0.35
C ILE A 285 18.04 -3.83 0.53
N GLY A 286 18.26 -4.76 1.46
CA GLY A 286 19.56 -5.42 1.62
C GLY A 286 20.05 -6.16 0.37
N LYS A 287 19.15 -6.50 -0.57
CA LYS A 287 19.45 -7.08 -1.89
C LYS A 287 19.49 -6.02 -3.01
N GLY A 288 19.40 -4.73 -2.66
CA GLY A 288 19.43 -3.62 -3.60
C GLY A 288 18.09 -3.28 -4.24
N GLY A 289 16.99 -3.90 -3.80
CA GLY A 289 15.64 -3.60 -4.33
C GLY A 289 15.02 -2.34 -3.73
N THR A 290 13.80 -2.06 -4.12
CA THR A 290 13.10 -0.81 -3.79
C THR A 290 11.76 -1.10 -3.13
N THR A 291 11.44 -0.33 -2.09
CA THR A 291 10.12 -0.33 -1.46
C THR A 291 9.53 1.07 -1.45
N ILE A 292 8.20 1.17 -1.59
CA ILE A 292 7.46 2.43 -1.59
C ILE A 292 6.40 2.36 -0.51
N LEU A 293 6.51 3.22 0.51
CA LEU A 293 5.47 3.42 1.52
C LEU A 293 4.59 4.60 1.12
N THR A 294 3.28 4.44 1.22
CA THR A 294 2.30 5.49 0.92
C THR A 294 1.27 5.64 2.04
N GLU A 295 0.14 6.29 1.77
CA GLU A 295 -0.92 6.59 2.75
C GLU A 295 -0.46 7.66 3.76
N VAL A 296 -0.11 8.85 3.26
CA VAL A 296 0.44 9.95 4.08
C VAL A 296 -0.38 10.26 5.33
N PRO A 297 -1.74 10.28 5.30
CA PRO A 297 -2.54 10.48 6.52
C PRO A 297 -2.32 9.42 7.61
N GLU A 298 -1.77 8.25 7.27
CA GLU A 298 -1.43 7.19 8.22
C GLU A 298 0.01 7.29 8.74
N MET A 299 0.71 8.38 8.45
CA MET A 299 2.01 8.73 9.01
C MET A 299 1.88 9.80 10.12
N PHE A 300 0.74 10.52 10.19
CA PHE A 300 0.54 11.59 11.16
C PHE A 300 0.62 11.10 12.60
N GLY A 301 1.50 11.71 13.40
CA GLY A 301 1.82 11.31 14.77
C GLY A 301 2.92 10.25 14.89
N ALA A 302 3.41 9.73 13.75
CA ALA A 302 4.57 8.84 13.68
C ALA A 302 5.62 9.33 12.67
N GLU A 303 5.41 10.51 12.08
CA GLU A 303 6.23 11.08 11.01
C GLU A 303 7.70 11.25 11.38
N THR A 304 8.01 11.56 12.63
CA THR A 304 9.40 11.74 13.09
C THR A 304 10.23 10.45 12.97
N LEU A 305 9.58 9.28 13.04
CA LEU A 305 10.25 7.99 12.81
C LEU A 305 10.76 7.83 11.37
N LEU A 306 10.09 8.46 10.41
CA LEU A 306 10.51 8.48 9.00
C LEU A 306 11.48 9.63 8.75
N MET A 307 11.16 10.83 9.24
CA MET A 307 11.96 12.05 9.10
C MET A 307 13.39 11.86 9.60
N ASN A 308 13.56 11.27 10.77
CA ASN A 308 14.89 11.06 11.36
C ASN A 308 15.70 9.95 10.69
N ARG A 309 15.08 9.14 9.81
CA ARG A 309 15.75 8.15 8.96
C ARG A 309 16.04 8.66 7.55
N CYS A 310 15.72 9.90 7.22
CA CYS A 310 16.11 10.49 5.94
C CYS A 310 17.65 10.51 5.82
N GLU A 311 18.15 10.14 4.63
CA GLU A 311 19.58 10.02 4.40
C GLU A 311 20.33 11.36 4.54
N ASN A 312 19.63 12.48 4.34
CA ASN A 312 20.15 13.83 4.41
C ASN A 312 19.04 14.84 4.76
N GLU A 313 19.45 16.09 5.01
CA GLU A 313 18.57 17.18 5.39
C GLU A 313 17.59 17.59 4.29
N GLU A 314 17.96 17.46 3.02
CA GLU A 314 17.07 17.74 1.88
C GLU A 314 15.87 16.77 1.86
N LEU A 315 16.11 15.47 2.02
CA LEU A 315 15.06 14.46 2.12
C LEU A 315 14.22 14.64 3.38
N PHE A 316 14.82 15.08 4.48
CA PHE A 316 14.08 15.45 5.69
C PHE A 316 13.09 16.58 5.38
N GLU A 317 13.54 17.68 4.75
CA GLU A 317 12.67 18.80 4.37
C GLU A 317 11.55 18.36 3.40
N GLN A 318 11.87 17.53 2.41
CA GLN A 318 10.89 16.95 1.51
C GLN A 318 9.86 16.10 2.26
N THR A 319 10.28 15.33 3.27
CA THR A 319 9.37 14.53 4.10
C THR A 319 8.50 15.42 4.99
N VAL A 320 9.04 16.51 5.54
CA VAL A 320 8.27 17.52 6.28
C VAL A 320 7.19 18.13 5.39
N ASN A 321 7.54 18.50 4.16
CA ASN A 321 6.60 19.06 3.18
C ASN A 321 5.52 18.02 2.83
N LEU A 322 5.90 16.77 2.52
CA LEU A 322 4.94 15.68 2.25
C LEU A 322 3.86 15.58 3.35
N ILE A 323 4.26 15.64 4.61
CA ILE A 323 3.35 15.54 5.76
C ILE A 323 2.50 16.81 5.91
N ASN A 324 3.14 17.98 5.89
CA ASN A 324 2.46 19.25 6.15
C ASN A 324 1.53 19.65 5.00
N ASP A 325 1.90 19.40 3.74
CA ASP A 325 1.05 19.67 2.57
C ASP A 325 -0.23 18.82 2.63
N PHE A 326 -0.11 17.56 3.05
CA PHE A 326 -1.28 16.70 3.22
C PHE A 326 -2.16 17.14 4.41
N LYS A 327 -1.57 17.61 5.52
CA LYS A 327 -2.34 18.24 6.62
C LYS A 327 -3.02 19.52 6.14
N GLN A 328 -2.34 20.34 5.33
CA GLN A 328 -2.91 21.57 4.74
C GLN A 328 -4.07 21.23 3.81
N TYR A 329 -3.95 20.18 2.99
CA TYR A 329 -5.06 19.70 2.16
C TYR A 329 -6.35 19.41 2.96
N PHE A 330 -6.24 18.79 4.14
CA PHE A 330 -7.40 18.59 5.02
C PHE A 330 -7.99 19.93 5.51
N LYS A 331 -7.13 20.87 5.91
CA LYS A 331 -7.54 22.21 6.39
C LYS A 331 -8.23 23.01 5.30
N ASP A 332 -7.71 23.02 4.08
CA ASP A 332 -8.27 23.74 2.93
C ASP A 332 -9.66 23.20 2.56
N ASN A 333 -9.90 21.91 2.80
CA ASN A 333 -11.20 21.27 2.64
C ASN A 333 -12.07 21.30 3.91
N HIS A 334 -11.70 22.07 4.94
CA HIS A 334 -12.42 22.20 6.22
C HIS A 334 -12.65 20.86 6.94
N GLN A 335 -11.71 19.94 6.82
CA GLN A 335 -11.74 18.63 7.47
C GLN A 335 -10.74 18.54 8.62
N THR A 336 -11.02 17.67 9.58
CA THR A 336 -10.08 17.37 10.67
C THR A 336 -9.00 16.43 10.20
N ILE A 337 -7.74 16.70 10.56
CA ILE A 337 -6.59 15.86 10.17
C ILE A 337 -6.57 14.49 10.86
N TYR A 338 -7.33 14.31 11.94
CA TYR A 338 -7.38 13.10 12.79
C TYR A 338 -8.72 12.35 12.72
N GLU A 339 -9.45 12.45 11.63
CA GLU A 339 -10.72 11.70 11.44
C GLU A 339 -10.47 10.18 11.38
N ASN A 340 -9.37 9.76 10.78
CA ASN A 340 -8.89 8.38 10.88
C ASN A 340 -8.46 8.09 12.35
N PRO A 341 -8.70 6.92 12.97
CA PRO A 341 -9.12 5.62 12.40
C PRO A 341 -10.62 5.51 12.09
N SER A 342 -10.93 4.70 11.08
CA SER A 342 -12.32 4.40 10.70
C SER A 342 -13.08 3.65 11.81
N PRO A 343 -14.44 3.62 11.78
CA PRO A 343 -15.22 2.83 12.73
C PRO A 343 -14.79 1.35 12.78
N GLY A 344 -14.42 0.77 11.64
CA GLY A 344 -13.91 -0.61 11.56
C GLY A 344 -12.58 -0.80 12.28
N ASN A 345 -11.65 0.14 12.14
CA ASN A 345 -10.37 0.12 12.86
C ASN A 345 -10.58 0.25 14.38
N LYS A 346 -11.47 1.17 14.81
CA LYS A 346 -11.83 1.35 16.22
C LYS A 346 -12.41 0.06 16.81
N LYS A 347 -13.37 -0.57 16.10
CA LYS A 347 -13.90 -1.88 16.51
C LYS A 347 -12.83 -2.98 16.59
N GLY A 348 -11.75 -2.85 15.84
CA GLY A 348 -10.62 -3.78 15.85
C GLY A 348 -9.54 -3.49 16.91
N GLY A 349 -9.73 -2.48 17.80
CA GLY A 349 -8.81 -2.19 18.90
C GLY A 349 -7.91 -0.95 18.71
N ILE A 350 -7.91 -0.33 17.54
CA ILE A 350 -7.17 0.93 17.30
C ILE A 350 -7.99 2.10 17.88
N SER A 351 -7.36 3.00 18.64
CA SER A 351 -8.07 4.05 19.36
C SER A 351 -7.92 5.45 18.77
N THR A 352 -6.71 5.83 18.39
CA THR A 352 -6.35 7.18 17.92
C THR A 352 -5.60 7.09 16.60
N LEU A 353 -5.38 8.23 15.92
CA LEU A 353 -4.59 8.24 14.70
C LEU A 353 -3.12 7.90 15.00
N GLU A 354 -2.55 8.39 16.09
CA GLU A 354 -1.19 8.06 16.52
C GLU A 354 -1.02 6.55 16.76
N ASP A 355 -1.98 5.90 17.42
CA ASP A 355 -2.00 4.44 17.62
C ASP A 355 -1.97 3.70 16.27
N LYS A 356 -2.74 4.19 15.29
CA LYS A 356 -2.76 3.65 13.93
C LYS A 356 -1.44 3.91 13.20
N SER A 357 -0.96 5.14 13.20
CA SER A 357 0.22 5.57 12.43
C SER A 357 1.51 4.92 12.91
N LEU A 358 1.71 4.82 14.24
CA LEU A 358 2.84 4.08 14.82
C LEU A 358 2.84 2.60 14.40
N GLY A 359 1.66 2.00 14.24
CA GLY A 359 1.53 0.66 13.68
C GLY A 359 1.78 0.61 12.17
N CYS A 360 1.26 1.59 11.42
CA CYS A 360 1.36 1.61 9.95
C CYS A 360 2.77 1.89 9.44
N THR A 361 3.52 2.79 10.08
CA THR A 361 4.90 3.13 9.71
C THR A 361 5.88 1.97 9.91
N GLN A 362 5.53 0.95 10.71
CA GLN A 362 6.32 -0.28 10.85
C GLN A 362 6.58 -0.97 9.50
N LYS A 363 5.69 -0.80 8.51
CA LYS A 363 5.88 -1.35 7.14
C LYS A 363 7.17 -0.87 6.47
N SER A 364 7.70 0.29 6.86
CA SER A 364 8.94 0.85 6.32
C SER A 364 10.22 0.15 6.80
N GLY A 365 10.13 -0.80 7.74
CA GLY A 365 11.31 -1.42 8.33
C GLY A 365 12.24 -0.43 9.02
N SER A 366 13.55 -0.69 8.92
CA SER A 366 14.62 0.09 9.57
C SER A 366 15.51 0.86 8.58
N ALA A 367 15.33 0.70 7.27
CA ALA A 367 16.16 1.31 6.24
C ALA A 367 16.04 2.85 6.22
N ALA A 368 17.07 3.50 5.68
CA ALA A 368 17.04 4.95 5.40
C ALA A 368 15.99 5.30 4.36
N VAL A 369 15.33 6.46 4.51
CA VAL A 369 14.50 7.05 3.46
C VAL A 369 15.42 7.64 2.39
N LYS A 370 15.31 7.13 1.16
CA LYS A 370 16.15 7.48 0.00
C LYS A 370 15.45 8.37 -1.02
N GLY A 371 14.12 8.50 -0.94
CA GLY A 371 13.35 9.34 -1.85
C GLY A 371 11.98 9.70 -1.29
N VAL A 372 11.47 10.84 -1.76
CA VAL A 372 10.11 11.33 -1.48
C VAL A 372 9.50 11.67 -2.83
N LEU A 373 8.37 11.04 -3.13
CA LEU A 373 7.71 11.08 -4.42
C LEU A 373 6.39 11.87 -4.32
N SER A 374 6.16 12.74 -5.27
CA SER A 374 4.85 13.39 -5.48
C SER A 374 3.82 12.37 -5.99
N TYR A 375 2.52 12.72 -5.93
CA TYR A 375 1.47 11.86 -6.48
C TYR A 375 1.65 11.66 -7.99
N GLY A 376 1.75 10.40 -8.41
CA GLY A 376 2.01 10.04 -9.81
C GLY A 376 3.47 10.11 -10.23
N GLU A 377 4.41 10.40 -9.34
CA GLU A 377 5.84 10.37 -9.67
C GLU A 377 6.37 8.94 -9.66
N ARG A 378 7.17 8.61 -10.68
CA ARG A 378 7.82 7.28 -10.77
C ARG A 378 9.06 7.23 -9.87
N VAL A 379 9.28 6.07 -9.28
CA VAL A 379 10.47 5.85 -8.45
C VAL A 379 11.73 5.68 -9.30
N HIS A 380 12.79 6.37 -8.92
CA HIS A 380 14.10 6.30 -9.60
C HIS A 380 15.23 5.88 -8.66
N THR A 381 15.03 6.02 -7.35
CA THR A 381 16.08 5.74 -6.36
C THR A 381 15.84 4.40 -5.68
N PRO A 382 16.78 3.44 -5.75
CA PRO A 382 16.69 2.19 -4.99
C PRO A 382 16.65 2.43 -3.47
N GLY A 383 15.96 1.58 -2.74
CA GLY A 383 15.78 1.68 -1.29
C GLY A 383 14.38 2.07 -0.88
N LEU A 384 14.20 2.59 0.34
CA LEU A 384 12.90 3.03 0.85
C LEU A 384 12.53 4.41 0.29
N ASN A 385 11.37 4.50 -0.34
CA ASN A 385 10.79 5.75 -0.83
C ASN A 385 9.43 6.00 -0.17
N LEU A 386 9.09 7.27 0.04
CA LEU A 386 7.77 7.73 0.51
C LEU A 386 7.00 8.32 -0.67
N LEU A 387 5.72 7.95 -0.82
CA LEU A 387 4.87 8.42 -1.91
C LEU A 387 3.68 9.21 -1.38
N SER A 388 3.46 10.39 -1.93
CA SER A 388 2.26 11.18 -1.68
C SER A 388 1.02 10.50 -2.26
N ALA A 389 0.15 9.96 -1.39
CA ALA A 389 -1.19 9.51 -1.74
C ALA A 389 -2.08 9.44 -0.48
N PRO A 390 -3.42 9.52 -0.65
CA PRO A 390 -4.36 9.40 0.47
C PRO A 390 -4.43 7.98 1.02
N GLY A 391 -5.15 7.79 2.14
CA GLY A 391 -5.40 6.47 2.73
C GLY A 391 -6.51 5.65 2.06
N ASN A 392 -7.11 6.12 0.97
CA ASN A 392 -8.11 5.34 0.21
C ASN A 392 -7.44 4.16 -0.49
N ASP A 393 -7.96 2.95 -0.28
CA ASP A 393 -7.34 1.70 -0.75
C ASP A 393 -7.08 1.68 -2.25
N LEU A 394 -8.08 2.08 -3.07
CA LEU A 394 -7.97 2.04 -4.53
C LEU A 394 -6.99 3.11 -5.03
N VAL A 395 -7.11 4.33 -4.52
CA VAL A 395 -6.28 5.46 -4.95
C VAL A 395 -4.81 5.23 -4.57
N ALA A 396 -4.54 4.83 -3.33
CA ALA A 396 -3.19 4.58 -2.85
C ALA A 396 -2.51 3.43 -3.62
N ALA A 397 -3.22 2.32 -3.85
CA ALA A 397 -2.67 1.18 -4.56
C ALA A 397 -2.45 1.46 -6.07
N THR A 398 -3.33 2.26 -6.70
CA THR A 398 -3.13 2.73 -8.07
C THR A 398 -1.91 3.66 -8.15
N ALA A 399 -1.73 4.56 -7.19
CA ALA A 399 -0.56 5.43 -7.13
C ALA A 399 0.74 4.62 -6.99
N LEU A 400 0.77 3.58 -6.15
CA LEU A 400 1.91 2.66 -6.03
C LEU A 400 2.24 1.97 -7.37
N ALA A 401 1.22 1.46 -8.07
CA ALA A 401 1.41 0.84 -9.38
C ALA A 401 1.94 1.87 -10.41
N ALA A 402 1.35 3.06 -10.50
CA ALA A 402 1.81 4.12 -11.39
C ALA A 402 3.25 4.56 -11.07
N SER A 403 3.64 4.60 -9.79
CA SER A 403 5.01 4.88 -9.37
C SER A 403 6.01 3.77 -9.74
N GLY A 404 5.55 2.65 -10.32
CA GLY A 404 6.37 1.57 -10.84
C GLY A 404 6.42 0.32 -9.95
N ALA A 405 5.62 0.23 -8.89
CA ALA A 405 5.57 -0.97 -8.05
C ALA A 405 5.08 -2.19 -8.85
N HIS A 406 5.90 -3.23 -8.93
CA HIS A 406 5.57 -4.48 -9.62
C HIS A 406 4.52 -5.31 -8.89
N ILE A 407 4.53 -5.24 -7.55
CA ILE A 407 3.66 -5.96 -6.63
C ILE A 407 3.31 -5.02 -5.48
N VAL A 408 2.09 -5.10 -4.97
CA VAL A 408 1.65 -4.38 -3.76
C VAL A 408 1.48 -5.37 -2.61
N LEU A 409 2.14 -5.11 -1.48
CA LEU A 409 1.88 -5.79 -0.22
C LEU A 409 0.79 -5.04 0.54
N PHE A 410 -0.31 -5.73 0.82
CA PHE A 410 -1.50 -5.16 1.42
C PHE A 410 -1.81 -5.84 2.76
N THR A 411 -1.49 -5.17 3.87
CA THR A 411 -1.78 -5.70 5.21
C THR A 411 -3.23 -5.41 5.61
N THR A 412 -3.88 -6.38 6.26
CA THR A 412 -5.28 -6.25 6.67
C THR A 412 -5.62 -7.08 7.90
N GLY A 413 -6.43 -6.52 8.79
CA GLY A 413 -6.97 -7.23 9.97
C GLY A 413 -8.41 -7.70 9.77
N ARG A 414 -9.14 -7.09 8.83
CA ARG A 414 -10.57 -7.37 8.58
C ARG A 414 -10.84 -7.99 7.22
N GLY A 415 -9.90 -7.84 6.27
CA GLY A 415 -9.97 -8.37 4.92
C GLY A 415 -10.78 -7.51 3.94
N THR A 416 -10.39 -7.58 2.68
CA THR A 416 -11.08 -6.98 1.54
C THR A 416 -10.85 -7.83 0.30
N PRO A 417 -11.82 -7.95 -0.63
CA PRO A 417 -11.60 -8.58 -1.93
C PRO A 417 -10.82 -7.70 -2.91
N PHE A 418 -10.66 -6.39 -2.63
CA PHE A 418 -9.97 -5.43 -3.48
C PHE A 418 -8.63 -5.93 -4.03
N ALA A 419 -8.30 -5.56 -5.26
CA ALA A 419 -7.00 -5.74 -5.88
C ALA A 419 -6.58 -4.46 -6.62
N SER A 420 -5.29 -4.18 -6.71
CA SER A 420 -4.71 -3.07 -7.46
C SER A 420 -4.47 -3.47 -8.93
N PRO A 421 -4.02 -2.54 -9.80
CA PRO A 421 -3.64 -2.87 -11.18
C PRO A 421 -2.50 -3.89 -11.31
N VAL A 422 -1.76 -4.13 -10.23
CA VAL A 422 -0.65 -5.10 -10.17
C VAL A 422 -0.93 -6.19 -9.13
N PRO A 423 -0.22 -7.34 -9.15
CA PRO A 423 -0.40 -8.39 -8.16
C PRO A 423 -0.44 -7.83 -6.73
N THR A 424 -1.51 -8.13 -5.99
CA THR A 424 -1.76 -7.58 -4.66
C THR A 424 -1.73 -8.70 -3.62
N VAL A 425 -0.60 -8.85 -2.94
CA VAL A 425 -0.40 -9.87 -1.89
C VAL A 425 -1.08 -9.41 -0.61
N LYS A 426 -2.15 -10.08 -0.20
CA LYS A 426 -2.88 -9.77 1.03
C LYS A 426 -2.34 -10.52 2.23
N ILE A 427 -1.89 -9.77 3.23
CA ILE A 427 -1.26 -10.26 4.44
C ILE A 427 -2.19 -10.04 5.62
N SER A 428 -2.69 -11.11 6.20
CA SER A 428 -3.59 -11.04 7.37
C SER A 428 -2.79 -10.77 8.65
N SER A 429 -3.26 -9.85 9.49
CA SER A 429 -2.70 -9.58 10.82
C SER A 429 -3.04 -10.66 11.86
N ASN A 430 -4.06 -11.50 11.58
CA ASN A 430 -4.59 -12.47 12.53
C ASN A 430 -5.03 -13.78 11.86
N ARG A 431 -4.97 -14.89 12.60
CA ARG A 431 -5.36 -16.22 12.12
C ARG A 431 -6.84 -16.37 11.80
N THR A 432 -7.69 -15.67 12.53
CA THR A 432 -9.14 -15.77 12.35
C THR A 432 -9.53 -15.33 10.93
N LEU A 433 -9.00 -14.21 10.48
CA LEU A 433 -9.21 -13.73 9.12
C LEU A 433 -8.60 -14.69 8.09
N ALA A 434 -7.33 -15.10 8.28
CA ALA A 434 -6.67 -16.03 7.36
C ALA A 434 -7.43 -17.36 7.22
N GLY A 435 -7.93 -17.91 8.31
CA GLY A 435 -8.71 -19.16 8.31
C GLY A 435 -10.09 -19.01 7.66
N LYS A 436 -10.75 -17.85 7.88
CA LYS A 436 -12.12 -17.58 7.40
C LYS A 436 -12.15 -17.15 5.93
N LYS A 437 -11.15 -16.42 5.45
CA LYS A 437 -11.10 -15.79 4.12
C LYS A 437 -9.92 -16.29 3.28
N LYS A 438 -9.82 -17.61 3.15
CA LYS A 438 -8.75 -18.29 2.39
C LYS A 438 -8.70 -17.89 0.91
N ASN A 439 -9.82 -17.43 0.36
CA ASN A 439 -9.93 -16.92 -1.00
C ASN A 439 -9.52 -15.43 -1.16
N TRP A 440 -9.20 -14.75 -0.06
CA TRP A 440 -8.73 -13.35 -0.08
C TRP A 440 -7.29 -13.22 0.38
N ILE A 441 -6.87 -14.07 1.34
CA ILE A 441 -5.62 -13.92 2.06
C ILE A 441 -4.55 -14.84 1.47
N ASP A 442 -3.41 -14.26 1.14
CA ASP A 442 -2.25 -14.93 0.59
C ASP A 442 -1.25 -15.35 1.66
N PHE A 443 -1.08 -14.54 2.70
CA PHE A 443 -0.11 -14.78 3.76
C PHE A 443 -0.68 -14.48 5.16
N ASN A 444 -0.37 -15.32 6.15
CA ASN A 444 -0.84 -15.17 7.52
C ASN A 444 0.28 -14.70 8.45
N ALA A 445 0.27 -13.42 8.83
CA ALA A 445 1.20 -12.87 9.82
C ALA A 445 0.75 -13.09 11.28
N GLY A 446 -0.49 -13.54 11.50
CA GLY A 446 -1.02 -13.79 12.84
C GLY A 446 -0.25 -14.87 13.62
N VAL A 447 0.64 -15.63 12.98
CA VAL A 447 1.54 -16.57 13.63
C VAL A 447 2.57 -15.89 14.56
N LEU A 448 2.84 -14.59 14.37
CA LEU A 448 3.81 -13.82 15.13
C LEU A 448 3.39 -13.52 16.59
N VAL A 449 2.09 -13.57 16.90
CA VAL A 449 1.63 -13.46 18.29
C VAL A 449 1.62 -14.79 19.04
N GLU A 450 2.08 -15.86 18.40
CA GLU A 450 2.24 -17.19 18.99
C GLU A 450 3.71 -17.43 19.32
N ASP A 451 4.37 -18.29 18.56
CA ASP A 451 5.74 -18.67 18.82
C ASP A 451 6.66 -18.50 17.59
N ALA A 452 6.15 -17.83 16.51
CA ALA A 452 6.95 -17.60 15.31
C ALA A 452 7.88 -16.39 15.47
N GLU A 453 9.10 -16.54 15.00
CA GLU A 453 10.09 -15.47 15.01
C GLU A 453 9.92 -14.54 13.79
N LEU A 454 10.11 -13.23 14.01
CA LEU A 454 9.95 -12.22 12.97
C LEU A 454 10.93 -12.40 11.80
N GLU A 455 12.19 -12.70 12.11
CA GLU A 455 13.24 -12.95 11.15
C GLU A 455 12.89 -14.09 10.19
N GLU A 456 12.55 -15.24 10.76
CA GLU A 456 12.20 -16.43 9.96
C GLU A 456 10.93 -16.21 9.13
N THR A 457 9.91 -15.57 9.74
CA THR A 457 8.65 -15.29 9.04
C THR A 457 8.86 -14.23 7.96
N GLY A 458 9.73 -13.23 8.18
CA GLY A 458 10.14 -12.26 7.19
C GLY A 458 10.80 -12.89 5.98
N GLN A 459 11.69 -13.85 6.20
CA GLN A 459 12.31 -14.61 5.10
C GLN A 459 11.26 -15.44 4.33
N LYS A 460 10.31 -16.07 5.01
CA LYS A 460 9.20 -16.81 4.36
C LYS A 460 8.33 -15.89 3.52
N LEU A 461 8.03 -14.65 3.98
CA LEU A 461 7.30 -13.68 3.19
C LEU A 461 8.13 -13.23 1.97
N PHE A 462 9.43 -13.01 2.15
CA PHE A 462 10.32 -12.66 1.04
C PHE A 462 10.32 -13.76 -0.03
N ASP A 463 10.51 -15.03 0.36
CA ASP A 463 10.49 -16.15 -0.58
C ASP A 463 9.11 -16.29 -1.28
N TYR A 464 8.01 -16.05 -0.56
CA TYR A 464 6.67 -16.01 -1.15
C TYR A 464 6.54 -14.91 -2.22
N VAL A 465 7.06 -13.71 -1.96
CA VAL A 465 7.03 -12.59 -2.93
C VAL A 465 7.92 -12.89 -4.14
N ILE A 466 9.07 -13.55 -3.96
CA ILE A 466 9.92 -14.05 -5.07
C ILE A 466 9.15 -15.06 -5.93
N ASP A 467 8.37 -15.95 -5.33
CA ASP A 467 7.49 -16.87 -6.08
C ASP A 467 6.43 -16.10 -6.89
N VAL A 468 5.80 -15.08 -6.27
CA VAL A 468 4.82 -14.21 -6.97
C VAL A 468 5.50 -13.46 -8.12
N ALA A 469 6.66 -12.89 -7.91
CA ALA A 469 7.45 -12.24 -8.95
C ALA A 469 7.85 -13.21 -10.07
N SER A 470 7.98 -14.50 -9.76
CA SER A 470 8.30 -15.57 -10.70
C SER A 470 7.09 -16.20 -11.39
N GLY A 471 5.88 -15.65 -11.17
CA GLY A 471 4.66 -16.06 -11.88
C GLY A 471 3.60 -16.78 -11.05
N LYS A 472 3.82 -16.99 -9.77
CA LYS A 472 2.77 -17.50 -8.87
C LYS A 472 1.65 -16.45 -8.76
N LYS A 473 0.43 -16.85 -9.07
CA LYS A 473 -0.74 -15.99 -8.94
C LYS A 473 -1.13 -15.83 -7.47
N VAL A 474 -1.54 -14.61 -7.11
CA VAL A 474 -2.17 -14.29 -5.84
C VAL A 474 -3.69 -14.49 -5.92
N ARG A 475 -4.37 -14.56 -4.78
CA ARG A 475 -5.81 -14.87 -4.70
C ARG A 475 -6.70 -13.91 -5.48
N SER A 476 -6.32 -12.63 -5.55
CA SER A 476 -7.08 -11.65 -6.31
C SER A 476 -6.94 -11.85 -7.82
N GLU A 477 -5.75 -12.23 -8.32
CA GLU A 477 -5.54 -12.60 -9.73
C GLU A 477 -6.31 -13.88 -10.10
N GLU A 478 -6.31 -14.89 -9.21
CA GLU A 478 -7.11 -16.11 -9.40
C GLU A 478 -8.62 -15.80 -9.53
N ALA A 479 -9.07 -14.72 -8.89
CA ALA A 479 -10.46 -14.25 -8.95
C ALA A 479 -10.73 -13.27 -10.12
N GLY A 480 -9.72 -12.85 -10.87
CA GLY A 480 -9.82 -11.88 -11.97
C GLY A 480 -10.13 -10.47 -11.51
N PHE A 481 -9.61 -10.05 -10.33
CA PHE A 481 -9.87 -8.73 -9.76
C PHE A 481 -8.71 -7.78 -10.07
N HIS A 482 -9.05 -6.63 -10.69
CA HIS A 482 -8.14 -5.55 -11.03
C HIS A 482 -8.91 -4.23 -10.93
N ASP A 483 -8.66 -3.47 -9.88
CA ASP A 483 -9.33 -2.20 -9.64
C ASP A 483 -8.36 -1.04 -9.76
N MET A 484 -8.84 0.12 -10.24
CA MET A 484 -8.10 1.36 -10.18
C MET A 484 -8.98 2.54 -9.78
N ALA A 485 -8.37 3.53 -9.15
CA ALA A 485 -8.96 4.83 -8.92
C ALA A 485 -7.87 5.92 -8.89
N ILE A 486 -8.23 7.11 -9.31
CA ILE A 486 -7.34 8.27 -9.37
C ILE A 486 -7.78 9.28 -8.32
N PHE A 487 -6.82 9.94 -7.68
CA PHE A 487 -7.10 10.96 -6.66
C PHE A 487 -7.82 12.16 -7.29
N LYS A 488 -8.96 12.51 -6.72
CA LYS A 488 -9.79 13.65 -7.14
C LYS A 488 -10.03 14.59 -5.96
N GLN A 489 -9.75 15.86 -6.16
CA GLN A 489 -9.86 16.93 -5.16
C GLN A 489 -10.81 18.04 -5.59
N GLY A 490 -10.82 18.38 -6.87
CA GLY A 490 -11.46 19.58 -7.40
C GLY A 490 -12.89 19.38 -7.88
N VAL A 491 -13.37 20.37 -8.60
CA VAL A 491 -14.71 20.39 -9.18
C VAL A 491 -14.76 19.60 -10.49
N THR A 492 -15.96 19.17 -10.85
CA THR A 492 -16.24 18.54 -12.14
C THR A 492 -17.09 19.52 -12.96
N LEU A 493 -16.73 19.73 -14.25
CA LEU A 493 -17.49 20.57 -15.19
C LEU A 493 -18.88 19.99 -15.48
#